data_cd9648cab5e08384762229a5e6633f98
#
_entry.id   cd9648cab5e08384762229a5e6633f98
#
_cell.length_a   1.000
_cell.length_b   1.000
_cell.length_c   1.000
_cell.angle_alpha   90.00
_cell.angle_beta   90.00
_cell.angle_gamma   90.00
#
_symmetry.space_group_name_H-M   'P 1'
#
loop_
_entity.id
_entity.type
_entity.pdbx_description
1 polymer ?
#
loop_
_entity_poly.entity_id
_entity_poly.type
_entity_poly.pdbx_seq_one_letter_code
_entity_poly.pdbx_strand_id
1 'polypeptide(L)' 'MAKESNIITNLKSVRESRGMTQQELADHLGMRRETILHLENNRYNPALEMAVKIAQVFDLRVEELFQLKDTGGQS' A
#
# COMPACT_ATOMS: atom_id res chain seq x y z
N MET A 1 9.47 15.40 14.68
CA MET A 1 9.97 15.08 13.37
C MET A 1 9.12 14.04 12.68
N ALA A 2 8.73 14.32 11.49
CA ALA A 2 7.94 13.37 10.75
C ALA A 2 8.78 12.17 10.39
N LYS A 3 8.18 11.02 10.46
CA LYS A 3 8.86 9.84 10.07
C LYS A 3 8.27 9.32 8.81
N GLU A 4 9.12 9.07 7.88
CA GLU A 4 8.66 8.42 6.69
C GLU A 4 8.62 6.93 6.94
N SER A 5 7.70 6.29 6.28
CA SER A 5 7.62 4.85 6.33
C SER A 5 8.87 4.23 5.72
N ASN A 6 9.32 3.13 6.27
CA ASN A 6 10.35 2.32 5.64
C ASN A 6 9.78 1.38 4.59
N ILE A 7 8.48 1.45 4.38
CA ILE A 7 7.79 0.62 3.41
C ILE A 7 7.63 1.41 2.12
N ILE A 8 7.97 0.79 1.01
CA ILE A 8 7.71 1.33 -0.31
C ILE A 8 6.61 0.49 -0.93
N THR A 9 5.63 1.16 -1.51
CA THR A 9 4.54 0.42 -2.11
C THR A 9 4.37 0.78 -3.57
N ASN A 10 3.96 -0.21 -4.37
CA ASN A 10 3.55 0.02 -5.74
C ASN A 10 2.03 -0.07 -5.87
N LEU A 11 1.34 0.15 -4.76
CA LEU A 11 -0.11 0.04 -4.72
C LEU A 11 -0.77 0.91 -5.78
N LYS A 12 -0.28 2.13 -5.95
CA LYS A 12 -0.87 3.03 -6.93
C LYS A 12 -0.79 2.45 -8.34
N SER A 13 0.37 1.94 -8.72
CA SER A 13 0.55 1.33 -10.04
C SER A 13 -0.37 0.15 -10.24
N VAL A 14 -0.46 -0.70 -9.23
CA VAL A 14 -1.32 -1.89 -9.33
C VAL A 14 -2.77 -1.47 -9.46
N ARG A 15 -3.19 -0.52 -8.62
CA ARG A 15 -4.56 -0.04 -8.63
C ARG A 15 -4.91 0.54 -10.01
N GLU A 16 -4.02 1.36 -10.54
CA GLU A 16 -4.27 2.00 -11.83
C GLU A 16 -4.28 0.98 -12.96
N SER A 17 -3.43 -0.02 -12.87
CA SER A 17 -3.41 -1.06 -13.90
C SER A 17 -4.71 -1.86 -13.94
N ARG A 18 -5.47 -1.84 -12.85
CA ARG A 18 -6.76 -2.52 -12.79
C ARG A 18 -7.91 -1.57 -13.05
N GLY A 19 -7.61 -0.31 -13.41
CA GLY A 19 -8.65 0.67 -13.70
C GLY A 19 -9.46 1.08 -12.49
N MET A 20 -8.87 1.01 -11.32
CA MET A 20 -9.58 1.26 -10.06
C MET A 20 -9.19 2.62 -9.51
N THR A 21 -10.19 3.38 -9.05
CA THR A 21 -9.91 4.66 -8.40
C THR A 21 -9.55 4.45 -6.94
N GLN A 22 -8.99 5.49 -6.32
CA GLN A 22 -8.70 5.43 -4.89
C GLN A 22 -9.97 5.19 -4.09
N GLN A 23 -11.06 5.83 -4.48
CA GLN A 23 -12.32 5.68 -3.77
C GLN A 23 -12.84 4.25 -3.90
N GLU A 24 -12.71 3.66 -5.08
CA GLU A 24 -13.16 2.30 -5.28
C GLU A 24 -12.38 1.33 -4.40
N LEU A 25 -11.08 1.52 -4.33
CA LEU A 25 -10.27 0.66 -3.48
C LEU A 25 -10.64 0.86 -2.01
N ALA A 26 -10.83 2.11 -1.60
CA ALA A 26 -11.22 2.40 -0.22
C ALA A 26 -12.56 1.72 0.10
N ASP A 27 -13.49 1.77 -0.83
CA ASP A 27 -14.79 1.13 -0.63
C ASP A 27 -14.64 -0.38 -0.47
N HIS A 28 -13.79 -1.00 -1.27
CA HIS A 28 -13.54 -2.43 -1.16
C HIS A 28 -12.99 -2.81 0.20
N LEU A 29 -12.18 -1.91 0.76
CA LEU A 29 -11.49 -2.21 2.02
C LEU A 29 -12.23 -1.70 3.24
N GLY A 30 -13.32 -0.96 3.02
CA GLY A 30 -14.06 -0.37 4.14
C GLY A 30 -13.30 0.71 4.84
N MET A 31 -12.49 1.48 4.12
CA MET A 31 -11.71 2.54 4.73
C MET A 31 -11.90 3.83 3.95
N ARG A 32 -11.29 4.89 4.47
CA ARG A 32 -11.42 6.20 3.87
C ARG A 32 -10.44 6.36 2.73
N ARG A 33 -10.82 7.19 1.76
CA ARG A 33 -9.94 7.45 0.63
C ARG A 33 -8.61 8.06 1.08
N GLU A 34 -8.63 8.91 2.11
CA GLU A 34 -7.39 9.50 2.61
C GLU A 34 -6.40 8.46 3.08
N THR A 35 -6.88 7.36 3.62
CA THR A 35 -5.99 6.28 4.04
C THR A 35 -5.27 5.70 2.84
N ILE A 36 -6.00 5.50 1.74
CA ILE A 36 -5.39 4.98 0.52
C ILE A 36 -4.36 5.99 -0.01
N LEU A 37 -4.71 7.26 0.01
CA LEU A 37 -3.81 8.30 -0.45
C LEU A 37 -2.49 8.27 0.33
N HIS A 38 -2.58 8.18 1.65
CA HIS A 38 -1.36 8.16 2.47
C HIS A 38 -0.55 6.90 2.25
N LEU A 39 -1.23 5.77 2.08
CA LEU A 39 -0.52 4.52 1.78
C LEU A 39 0.26 4.65 0.49
N GLU A 40 -0.37 5.18 -0.54
CA GLU A 40 0.26 5.27 -1.85
C GLU A 40 1.42 6.24 -1.87
N ASN A 41 1.42 7.19 -0.95
CA ASN A 41 2.49 8.18 -0.85
C ASN A 41 3.58 7.77 0.14
N ASN A 42 3.55 6.55 0.61
CA ASN A 42 4.56 6.01 1.53
C ASN A 42 4.64 6.80 2.83
N ARG A 43 3.51 7.32 3.28
CA ARG A 43 3.48 8.11 4.50
C ARG A 43 2.89 7.36 5.68
N TYR A 44 2.70 6.07 5.53
CA TYR A 44 1.91 5.33 6.46
C TYR A 44 2.27 3.86 6.34
N ASN A 45 2.60 3.26 7.47
CA ASN A 45 2.87 1.82 7.50
C ASN A 45 1.56 1.10 7.69
N PRO A 46 1.15 0.27 6.75
CA PRO A 46 -0.10 -0.45 6.92
C PRO A 46 0.03 -1.48 8.03
N ALA A 47 -1.05 -1.67 8.77
CA ALA A 47 -1.12 -2.80 9.67
C ALA A 47 -1.09 -4.07 8.84
N LEU A 48 -0.63 -5.15 9.45
CA LEU A 48 -0.53 -6.41 8.72
C LEU A 48 -1.88 -6.84 8.16
N GLU A 49 -2.93 -6.69 8.95
CA GLU A 49 -4.26 -7.06 8.49
C GLU A 49 -4.66 -6.29 7.25
N MET A 50 -4.38 -4.99 7.24
CA MET A 50 -4.69 -4.15 6.09
C MET A 50 -3.89 -4.60 4.87
N ALA A 51 -2.60 -4.86 5.05
CA ALA A 51 -1.75 -5.28 3.94
C ALA A 51 -2.26 -6.58 3.32
N VAL A 52 -2.67 -7.51 4.16
CA VAL A 52 -3.20 -8.78 3.67
C VAL A 52 -4.51 -8.57 2.93
N LYS A 53 -5.39 -7.72 3.45
CA LYS A 53 -6.64 -7.42 2.78
C LYS A 53 -6.43 -6.80 1.41
N ILE A 54 -5.49 -5.87 1.32
CA ILE A 54 -5.20 -5.23 0.04
C ILE A 54 -4.67 -6.27 -0.95
N ALA A 55 -3.78 -7.12 -0.50
CA ALA A 55 -3.23 -8.17 -1.35
C ALA A 55 -4.33 -9.08 -1.86
N GLN A 56 -5.31 -9.38 -1.02
CA GLN A 56 -6.42 -10.23 -1.44
C GLN A 56 -7.28 -9.57 -2.50
N VAL A 57 -7.49 -8.26 -2.38
CA VAL A 57 -8.28 -7.54 -3.38
C VAL A 57 -7.67 -7.70 -4.76
N PHE A 58 -6.36 -7.67 -4.84
CA PHE A 58 -5.67 -7.73 -6.13
C PHE A 58 -5.17 -9.13 -6.48
N ASP A 59 -5.40 -10.10 -5.59
CA ASP A 59 -4.94 -11.48 -5.79
C ASP A 59 -3.41 -11.50 -5.97
N LEU A 60 -2.74 -10.76 -5.11
CA LEU A 60 -1.29 -10.68 -5.12
C LEU A 60 -0.77 -11.01 -3.73
N ARG A 61 0.52 -11.22 -3.65
CA ARG A 61 1.16 -11.42 -2.36
C ARG A 61 1.48 -10.06 -1.74
N VAL A 62 1.54 -10.02 -0.41
CA VAL A 62 1.91 -8.79 0.28
C VAL A 62 3.24 -8.26 -0.23
N GLU A 63 4.21 -9.14 -0.45
CA GLU A 63 5.53 -8.71 -0.91
C GLU A 63 5.52 -8.10 -2.30
N GLU A 64 4.49 -8.39 -3.07
CA GLU A 64 4.36 -7.80 -4.40
C GLU A 64 3.85 -6.37 -4.33
N LEU A 65 3.26 -6.00 -3.21
CA LEU A 65 2.67 -4.67 -3.03
C LEU A 65 3.49 -3.79 -2.10
N PHE A 66 4.14 -4.38 -1.12
CA PHE A 66 4.85 -3.63 -0.09
C PHE A 66 6.25 -4.22 0.08
N GLN A 67 7.24 -3.36 0.08
CA GLN A 67 8.61 -3.78 0.22
C GLN A 67 9.32 -2.84 1.17
N LEU A 68 10.39 -3.32 1.77
CA LEU A 68 11.21 -2.47 2.61
C LEU A 68 12.14 -1.67 1.73
N LYS A 69 12.42 -0.44 2.15
CA LYS A 69 13.41 0.36 1.47
C LYS A 69 14.75 -0.34 1.53
N ASP A 70 15.47 -0.21 0.45
CA ASP A 70 16.83 -0.70 0.43
C ASP A 70 17.68 0.25 1.27
N THR A 71 18.29 -0.27 2.31
CA THR A 71 19.11 0.55 3.17
C THR A 71 20.58 0.47 2.81
N GLY A 72 20.88 -0.10 1.69
CA GLY A 72 22.27 -0.17 1.25
C GLY A 72 23.12 -0.91 2.26
N GLY A 73 23.82 -1.88 1.88
CA GLY A 73 24.68 -2.59 2.78
C GLY A 73 23.99 -3.38 3.85
N GLN A 74 22.73 -3.25 3.96
CA GLN A 74 21.97 -4.04 4.91
C GLN A 74 21.87 -5.44 4.40
N SER A 75 22.24 -6.35 5.12
CA SER A 75 22.17 -7.72 4.60
C SER A 75 21.10 -8.51 5.30
#